data_15018287fb9b4fb1000465718e5cb419
#
_entry.id   15018287fb9b4fb1000465718e5cb419
#
_cell.length_a   1.000
_cell.length_b   1.000
_cell.length_c   1.000
_cell.angle_alpha   90.00
_cell.angle_beta   90.00
_cell.angle_gamma   90.00
#
_symmetry.space_group_name_H-M   'P 1'
#
loop_
_entity.id
_entity.type
_entity.pdbx_description
1 polymer ?
#
loop_
_entity_poly.entity_id
_entity_poly.type
_entity_poly.pdbx_seq_one_letter_code
_entity_poly.pdbx_strand_id
1 'polypeptide(L)'
;MNIEKQQTEQQEPSGLHERIIRDGRSQKQMAVAAAEFAERWKDRGYERGESQPFWIDLLSNVFGIATPTDGFISFEDHRMVDASNFIDGRIRSTKVLIEQKSLGKDLRAGIRQSDGSLLNPFQQARRYVVSLPVSEHPRWIVTCNFSEFLVYDMEQPNGEPEQILLKDLGKEYYRLLFLVDSKSEHLSKEMEVSKQAGEIVGEIYEALLKQYDDNSPEAL
;
A
#
# COMPACT_ATOMS: atom_id res chain seq x y z
N MET A 1 38.10 -31.76 -28.21
CA MET A 1 37.73 -31.88 -26.80
C MET A 1 36.96 -30.61 -26.46
N ASN A 2 35.66 -30.63 -26.76
CA ASN A 2 34.73 -29.48 -26.55
C ASN A 2 34.19 -29.55 -25.15
N ILE A 3 34.41 -28.49 -24.38
CA ILE A 3 33.81 -28.31 -23.08
C ILE A 3 32.58 -27.40 -23.31
N GLU A 4 31.41 -28.01 -23.37
CA GLU A 4 30.11 -27.33 -23.33
C GLU A 4 29.94 -26.71 -21.95
N LYS A 5 29.88 -25.39 -21.93
CA LYS A 5 29.40 -24.62 -20.78
C LYS A 5 27.89 -24.76 -20.74
N GLN A 6 27.38 -25.59 -19.87
CA GLN A 6 25.98 -25.58 -19.47
C GLN A 6 25.73 -24.30 -18.66
N GLN A 7 25.06 -23.34 -19.27
CA GLN A 7 24.40 -22.24 -18.58
C GLN A 7 23.16 -22.80 -17.93
N THR A 8 23.17 -22.94 -16.61
CA THR A 8 21.97 -23.23 -15.82
C THR A 8 21.16 -21.95 -15.74
N GLU A 9 20.19 -21.78 -16.64
CA GLU A 9 19.13 -20.82 -16.46
C GLU A 9 18.35 -21.19 -15.19
N GLN A 10 18.46 -20.38 -14.17
CA GLN A 10 17.57 -20.43 -13.02
C GLN A 10 16.19 -19.95 -13.49
N GLN A 11 15.35 -20.88 -13.92
CA GLN A 11 13.93 -20.65 -14.07
C GLN A 11 13.33 -20.33 -12.69
N GLU A 12 12.94 -19.09 -12.50
CA GLU A 12 12.10 -18.72 -11.38
C GLU A 12 10.80 -19.54 -11.44
N PRO A 13 10.26 -19.98 -10.29
CA PRO A 13 9.05 -20.79 -10.26
C PRO A 13 7.83 -19.93 -10.60
N SER A 14 7.50 -19.81 -11.87
CA SER A 14 6.29 -19.12 -12.37
C SER A 14 4.99 -19.66 -11.76
N GLY A 15 5.00 -20.90 -11.27
CA GLY A 15 3.83 -21.52 -10.65
C GLY A 15 3.46 -21.04 -9.24
N LEU A 16 4.37 -20.40 -8.50
CA LEU A 16 4.05 -19.88 -7.16
C LEU A 16 3.27 -18.56 -7.25
N HIS A 17 3.65 -17.71 -8.21
CA HIS A 17 2.99 -16.40 -8.42
C HIS A 17 1.53 -16.56 -8.88
N GLU A 18 1.26 -17.52 -9.79
CA GLU A 18 -0.10 -17.83 -10.26
C GLU A 18 -1.00 -18.46 -9.19
N ARG A 19 -0.44 -19.16 -8.19
CA ARG A 19 -1.22 -19.74 -7.08
C ARG A 19 -1.62 -18.70 -6.03
N ILE A 20 -0.88 -17.60 -5.93
CA ILE A 20 -1.10 -16.54 -4.94
C ILE A 20 -2.17 -15.54 -5.42
N ILE A 21 -2.24 -15.27 -6.73
CA ILE A 21 -3.25 -14.38 -7.34
C ILE A 21 -4.37 -15.26 -7.92
N ARG A 22 -5.40 -15.55 -7.11
CA ARG A 22 -6.44 -16.49 -7.54
C ARG A 22 -7.60 -15.85 -8.32
N ASP A 23 -7.91 -14.58 -8.10
CA ASP A 23 -9.02 -13.90 -8.78
C ASP A 23 -8.64 -12.47 -9.11
N GLY A 24 -8.41 -12.19 -10.40
CA GLY A 24 -8.30 -10.81 -10.88
C GLY A 24 -9.59 -10.05 -10.55
N ARG A 25 -9.62 -9.35 -9.43
CA ARG A 25 -10.77 -8.52 -9.05
C ARG A 25 -10.91 -7.35 -10.00
N SER A 26 -12.13 -7.09 -10.45
CA SER A 26 -12.41 -5.89 -11.22
C SER A 26 -12.22 -4.64 -10.34
N GLN A 27 -11.97 -3.50 -10.95
CA GLN A 27 -11.85 -2.21 -10.25
C GLN A 27 -13.06 -1.93 -9.36
N LYS A 28 -14.29 -2.20 -9.85
CA LYS A 28 -15.52 -2.05 -9.07
C LYS A 28 -15.55 -2.96 -7.84
N GLN A 29 -15.12 -4.20 -7.97
CA GLN A 29 -15.05 -5.13 -6.83
C GLN A 29 -14.03 -4.68 -5.79
N MET A 30 -12.86 -4.19 -6.22
CA MET A 30 -11.85 -3.65 -5.32
C MET A 30 -12.34 -2.40 -4.59
N ALA A 31 -13.03 -1.48 -5.28
CA ALA A 31 -13.59 -0.28 -4.68
C ALA A 31 -14.62 -0.60 -3.57
N VAL A 32 -15.54 -1.53 -3.85
CA VAL A 32 -16.54 -1.98 -2.86
C VAL A 32 -15.86 -2.65 -1.67
N ALA A 33 -14.95 -3.59 -1.93
CA ALA A 33 -14.22 -4.30 -0.88
C ALA A 33 -13.35 -3.36 -0.03
N ALA A 34 -12.77 -2.31 -0.63
CA ALA A 34 -11.99 -1.30 0.07
C ALA A 34 -12.87 -0.42 0.99
N ALA A 35 -14.09 -0.08 0.55
CA ALA A 35 -15.04 0.63 1.39
C ALA A 35 -15.50 -0.24 2.59
N GLU A 36 -15.78 -1.52 2.35
CA GLU A 36 -16.10 -2.47 3.42
C GLU A 36 -14.94 -2.69 4.38
N PHE A 37 -13.72 -2.76 3.88
CA PHE A 37 -12.50 -2.84 4.68
C PHE A 37 -12.38 -1.61 5.58
N ALA A 38 -12.53 -0.40 5.03
CA ALA A 38 -12.47 0.84 5.80
C ALA A 38 -13.50 0.86 6.94
N GLU A 39 -14.73 0.39 6.69
CA GLU A 39 -15.78 0.33 7.72
C GLU A 39 -15.44 -0.70 8.82
N ARG A 40 -14.87 -1.87 8.46
CA ARG A 40 -14.47 -2.89 9.44
C ARG A 40 -13.35 -2.41 10.37
N TRP A 41 -12.47 -1.53 9.90
CA TRP A 41 -11.26 -1.14 10.62
C TRP A 41 -11.30 0.28 11.22
N LYS A 42 -12.35 1.07 10.99
CA LYS A 42 -12.42 2.49 11.38
C LYS A 42 -12.18 2.78 12.86
N ASP A 43 -12.59 1.87 13.75
CA ASP A 43 -12.48 2.04 15.20
C ASP A 43 -11.55 1.00 15.86
N ARG A 44 -10.69 0.36 15.06
CA ARG A 44 -9.75 -0.67 15.48
C ARG A 44 -8.32 -0.19 15.24
N GLY A 45 -7.37 -0.74 16.00
CA GLY A 45 -5.98 -0.33 15.81
C GLY A 45 -5.05 -0.64 16.94
N TYR A 46 -5.19 -1.82 17.54
CA TYR A 46 -4.24 -2.34 18.50
C TYR A 46 -3.08 -3.03 17.76
N GLU A 47 -1.93 -2.32 17.65
CA GLU A 47 -0.77 -2.71 16.85
C GLU A 47 -0.35 -4.17 17.05
N ARG A 48 -0.13 -4.62 18.28
CA ARG A 48 0.38 -5.97 18.58
C ARG A 48 -0.57 -7.11 18.20
N GLY A 49 -1.87 -6.87 18.26
CA GLY A 49 -2.88 -7.92 18.02
C GLY A 49 -3.57 -7.80 16.66
N GLU A 50 -3.57 -6.62 16.05
CA GLU A 50 -4.37 -6.32 14.88
C GLU A 50 -3.56 -5.94 13.63
N SER A 51 -2.24 -5.73 13.75
CA SER A 51 -1.39 -5.40 12.60
C SER A 51 -1.46 -6.48 11.52
N GLN A 52 -1.14 -7.72 11.85
CA GLN A 52 -1.15 -8.81 10.88
C GLN A 52 -2.55 -9.06 10.29
N PRO A 53 -3.64 -9.19 11.10
CA PRO A 53 -5.00 -9.30 10.57
C PRO A 53 -5.40 -8.16 9.63
N PHE A 54 -5.00 -6.92 9.91
CA PHE A 54 -5.28 -5.76 9.07
C PHE A 54 -4.67 -5.91 7.67
N TRP A 55 -3.38 -6.23 7.58
CA TRP A 55 -2.69 -6.40 6.31
C TRP A 55 -3.14 -7.63 5.55
N ILE A 56 -3.43 -8.74 6.25
CA ILE A 56 -4.01 -9.94 5.63
C ILE A 56 -5.38 -9.62 5.04
N ASP A 57 -6.25 -8.93 5.77
CA ASP A 57 -7.59 -8.53 5.30
C ASP A 57 -7.49 -7.60 4.07
N LEU A 58 -6.60 -6.60 4.11
CA LEU A 58 -6.36 -5.70 2.97
C LEU A 58 -5.92 -6.49 1.73
N LEU A 59 -4.91 -7.34 1.86
CA LEU A 59 -4.37 -8.09 0.74
C LEU A 59 -5.36 -9.13 0.21
N SER A 60 -6.09 -9.84 1.08
CA SER A 60 -7.03 -10.88 0.66
C SER A 60 -8.35 -10.30 0.16
N ASN A 61 -8.99 -9.47 0.97
CA ASN A 61 -10.37 -9.06 0.70
C ASN A 61 -10.46 -7.85 -0.23
N VAL A 62 -9.46 -6.97 -0.25
CA VAL A 62 -9.45 -5.85 -1.22
C VAL A 62 -8.76 -6.26 -2.50
N PHE A 63 -7.53 -6.78 -2.42
CA PHE A 63 -6.70 -7.05 -3.59
C PHE A 63 -6.76 -8.49 -4.12
N GLY A 64 -7.46 -9.42 -3.44
CA GLY A 64 -7.70 -10.75 -3.96
C GLY A 64 -6.52 -11.72 -3.84
N ILE A 65 -5.54 -11.45 -2.96
CA ILE A 65 -4.45 -12.40 -2.68
C ILE A 65 -5.01 -13.55 -1.84
N ALA A 66 -5.04 -14.75 -2.39
CA ALA A 66 -5.72 -15.90 -1.75
C ALA A 66 -5.09 -16.29 -0.41
N THR A 67 -3.78 -16.31 -0.33
CA THR A 67 -3.02 -16.74 0.85
C THR A 67 -1.84 -15.80 1.10
N PRO A 68 -2.08 -14.59 1.65
CA PRO A 68 -1.01 -13.59 1.82
C PRO A 68 0.18 -14.10 2.63
N THR A 69 -0.06 -14.93 3.64
CA THR A 69 0.97 -15.48 4.53
C THR A 69 1.82 -16.61 3.90
N ASP A 70 1.39 -17.18 2.77
CA ASP A 70 2.12 -18.26 2.09
C ASP A 70 3.23 -17.73 1.17
N GLY A 71 4.00 -16.75 1.68
CA GLY A 71 5.18 -16.22 1.00
C GLY A 71 4.95 -14.90 0.24
N PHE A 72 3.73 -14.34 0.24
CA PHE A 72 3.49 -13.03 -0.35
C PHE A 72 3.94 -11.90 0.59
N ILE A 73 3.45 -11.90 1.83
CA ILE A 73 3.90 -10.98 2.88
C ILE A 73 4.58 -11.76 4.01
N SER A 74 5.68 -11.23 4.51
CA SER A 74 6.32 -11.73 5.75
C SER A 74 6.14 -10.70 6.85
N PHE A 75 5.79 -11.16 8.05
CA PHE A 75 5.68 -10.36 9.26
C PHE A 75 6.84 -10.69 10.18
N GLU A 76 7.28 -9.71 10.97
CA GLU A 76 8.33 -9.88 11.98
C GLU A 76 9.59 -10.56 11.41
N ASP A 77 10.17 -9.99 10.35
CA ASP A 77 11.38 -10.57 9.73
C ASP A 77 12.59 -10.40 10.67
N HIS A 78 12.85 -11.45 11.46
CA HIS A 78 13.94 -11.52 12.46
C HIS A 78 15.36 -11.56 11.86
N ARG A 79 15.53 -11.50 10.55
CA ARG A 79 16.84 -11.68 9.90
C ARG A 79 17.78 -10.51 10.07
N MET A 80 17.39 -9.48 10.80
CA MET A 80 18.10 -8.22 10.83
C MET A 80 18.58 -7.83 12.22
N VAL A 81 19.84 -8.00 12.38
CA VAL A 81 20.89 -7.27 13.13
C VAL A 81 20.80 -7.15 14.66
N ASP A 82 19.65 -7.05 15.29
CA ASP A 82 19.53 -7.03 16.77
C ASP A 82 18.17 -7.59 17.20
N ALA A 83 18.19 -8.39 18.26
CA ALA A 83 17.01 -9.08 18.81
C ALA A 83 15.87 -8.14 19.32
N SER A 84 16.00 -6.85 19.11
CA SER A 84 15.04 -5.82 19.57
C SER A 84 14.35 -5.02 18.46
N ASN A 85 14.72 -5.22 17.19
CA ASN A 85 14.21 -4.43 16.08
C ASN A 85 13.65 -5.35 14.98
N PHE A 86 12.33 -5.34 14.80
CA PHE A 86 11.63 -6.16 13.82
C PHE A 86 11.01 -5.27 12.75
N ILE A 87 10.96 -5.76 11.51
CA ILE A 87 10.16 -5.19 10.43
C ILE A 87 8.74 -5.69 10.62
N ASP A 88 7.76 -4.81 10.77
CA ASP A 88 6.35 -5.19 11.00
C ASP A 88 5.76 -5.95 9.81
N GLY A 89 6.15 -5.59 8.58
CA GLY A 89 5.73 -6.32 7.38
C GLY A 89 6.63 -6.04 6.17
N ARG A 90 6.74 -7.05 5.28
CA ARG A 90 7.53 -6.97 4.05
C ARG A 90 6.89 -7.74 2.91
N ILE A 91 6.76 -7.09 1.75
CA ILE A 91 6.34 -7.71 0.49
C ILE A 91 7.53 -7.64 -0.48
N ARG A 92 8.17 -8.79 -0.71
CA ARG A 92 9.42 -8.84 -1.51
C ARG A 92 9.17 -8.65 -3.00
N SER A 93 8.09 -9.24 -3.52
CA SER A 93 7.73 -9.19 -4.95
C SER A 93 7.55 -7.78 -5.47
N THR A 94 7.00 -6.89 -4.67
CA THR A 94 6.74 -5.48 -4.99
C THR A 94 7.67 -4.51 -4.27
N LYS A 95 8.66 -5.05 -3.54
CA LYS A 95 9.68 -4.27 -2.79
C LYS A 95 9.07 -3.26 -1.82
N VAL A 96 8.07 -3.69 -1.05
CA VAL A 96 7.42 -2.88 -0.02
C VAL A 96 7.93 -3.26 1.37
N LEU A 97 8.21 -2.26 2.20
CA LEU A 97 8.47 -2.37 3.63
C LEU A 97 7.37 -1.64 4.38
N ILE A 98 6.84 -2.27 5.43
CA ILE A 98 5.73 -1.77 6.23
C ILE A 98 6.20 -1.51 7.65
N GLU A 99 5.85 -0.35 8.18
CA GLU A 99 6.01 0.02 9.59
C GLU A 99 4.64 0.38 10.15
N GLN A 100 4.14 -0.42 11.08
CA GLN A 100 2.81 -0.27 11.69
C GLN A 100 2.89 0.44 13.03
N LYS A 101 1.90 1.29 13.30
CA LYS A 101 1.70 1.94 14.59
C LYS A 101 0.25 1.79 15.06
N SER A 102 0.04 1.90 16.37
CA SER A 102 -1.31 1.88 16.95
C SER A 102 -2.14 3.07 16.48
N LEU A 103 -3.47 2.90 16.44
CA LEU A 103 -4.43 3.95 16.15
C LEU A 103 -4.17 5.19 17.04
N GLY A 104 -4.26 6.37 16.44
CA GLY A 104 -4.04 7.65 17.12
C GLY A 104 -2.57 8.05 17.28
N LYS A 105 -1.62 7.25 16.80
CA LYS A 105 -0.22 7.67 16.72
C LYS A 105 -0.02 8.56 15.50
N ASP A 106 0.61 9.71 15.70
CA ASP A 106 1.03 10.58 14.61
C ASP A 106 2.23 9.95 13.89
N LEU A 107 2.06 9.62 12.60
CA LEU A 107 3.08 8.99 11.77
C LEU A 107 4.23 9.93 11.38
N ARG A 108 4.08 11.23 11.61
CA ARG A 108 5.13 12.23 11.34
C ARG A 108 5.91 12.60 12.60
N ALA A 109 5.32 12.39 13.77
CA ALA A 109 5.95 12.72 15.04
C ALA A 109 7.02 11.71 15.44
N GLY A 110 8.08 12.21 16.11
CA GLY A 110 9.11 11.36 16.69
C GLY A 110 8.57 10.57 17.88
N ILE A 111 8.77 9.26 17.85
CA ILE A 111 8.41 8.32 18.92
C ILE A 111 9.71 7.86 19.60
N ARG A 112 9.72 7.87 20.92
CA ARG A 112 10.89 7.43 21.69
C ARG A 112 11.11 5.94 21.54
N GLN A 113 12.28 5.57 21.05
CA GLN A 113 12.69 4.18 20.86
C GLN A 113 13.28 3.60 22.18
N SER A 114 13.50 2.28 22.23
CA SER A 114 14.08 1.59 23.36
C SER A 114 15.52 2.07 23.69
N ASP A 115 16.27 2.48 22.67
CA ASP A 115 17.62 3.05 22.78
C ASP A 115 17.63 4.53 23.21
N GLY A 116 16.45 5.12 23.45
CA GLY A 116 16.27 6.52 23.83
C GLY A 116 16.25 7.50 22.64
N SER A 117 16.52 7.07 21.43
CA SER A 117 16.42 7.91 20.23
C SER A 117 14.98 8.31 19.94
N LEU A 118 14.79 9.47 19.29
CA LEU A 118 13.49 9.97 18.87
C LEU A 118 13.38 9.83 17.34
N LEU A 119 12.57 8.90 16.88
CA LEU A 119 12.39 8.62 15.46
C LEU A 119 10.91 8.57 15.12
N ASN A 120 10.54 9.14 13.98
CA ASN A 120 9.24 8.85 13.41
C ASN A 120 9.22 7.44 12.74
N PRO A 121 8.04 6.87 12.45
CA PRO A 121 7.93 5.54 11.86
C PRO A 121 8.74 5.37 10.55
N PHE A 122 8.77 6.37 9.69
CA PHE A 122 9.59 6.32 8.48
C PHE A 122 11.09 6.23 8.78
N GLN A 123 11.58 7.02 9.72
CA GLN A 123 12.98 6.97 10.15
C GLN A 123 13.31 5.63 10.82
N GLN A 124 12.36 5.05 11.55
CA GLN A 124 12.48 3.72 12.12
C GLN A 124 12.62 2.67 11.01
N ALA A 125 11.71 2.68 10.02
CA ALA A 125 11.77 1.80 8.85
C ALA A 125 13.11 1.95 8.10
N ARG A 126 13.59 3.17 7.89
CA ARG A 126 14.88 3.42 7.21
C ARG A 126 16.09 2.84 7.93
N ARG A 127 16.07 2.73 9.25
CA ARG A 127 17.15 2.05 10.00
C ARG A 127 17.30 0.60 9.55
N TYR A 128 16.17 -0.09 9.30
CA TYR A 128 16.21 -1.47 8.81
C TYR A 128 16.78 -1.57 7.41
N VAL A 129 16.45 -0.61 6.53
CA VAL A 129 16.96 -0.60 5.15
C VAL A 129 18.48 -0.58 5.10
N VAL A 130 19.12 0.17 5.99
CA VAL A 130 20.61 0.29 6.01
C VAL A 130 21.30 -1.06 6.23
N SER A 131 20.66 -1.99 6.93
CA SER A 131 21.21 -3.32 7.20
C SER A 131 20.84 -4.37 6.15
N LEU A 132 19.97 -4.02 5.18
CA LEU A 132 19.63 -4.89 4.06
C LEU A 132 20.71 -4.88 2.96
N PRO A 133 20.94 -6.01 2.27
CA PRO A 133 21.65 -5.98 1.00
C PRO A 133 20.96 -5.01 0.02
N VAL A 134 21.75 -4.28 -0.79
CA VAL A 134 21.21 -3.29 -1.74
C VAL A 134 20.13 -3.88 -2.67
N SER A 135 20.28 -5.15 -3.08
CA SER A 135 19.29 -5.87 -3.90
C SER A 135 17.92 -6.04 -3.21
N GLU A 136 17.91 -5.96 -1.88
CA GLU A 136 16.72 -6.14 -1.05
C GLU A 136 16.15 -4.81 -0.55
N HIS A 137 16.72 -3.68 -0.93
CA HIS A 137 16.20 -2.37 -0.56
C HIS A 137 14.77 -2.19 -1.10
N PRO A 138 13.85 -1.66 -0.27
CA PRO A 138 12.49 -1.43 -0.69
C PRO A 138 12.44 -0.31 -1.74
N ARG A 139 11.49 -0.43 -2.67
CA ARG A 139 11.06 0.65 -3.55
C ARG A 139 10.09 1.58 -2.81
N TRP A 140 9.27 0.99 -1.94
CA TRP A 140 8.26 1.69 -1.18
C TRP A 140 8.40 1.43 0.31
N ILE A 141 8.28 2.49 1.13
CA ILE A 141 8.08 2.37 2.56
C ILE A 141 6.67 2.87 2.87
N VAL A 142 5.87 2.06 3.55
CA VAL A 142 4.52 2.40 3.99
C VAL A 142 4.50 2.45 5.51
N THR A 143 4.17 3.60 6.07
CA THR A 143 3.84 3.71 7.49
C THR A 143 2.34 3.78 7.66
N CYS A 144 1.78 3.08 8.64
CA CYS A 144 0.34 2.98 8.85
C CYS A 144 0.00 3.03 10.35
N ASN A 145 -1.14 3.65 10.70
CA ASN A 145 -1.68 3.70 12.04
C ASN A 145 -3.15 3.26 12.10
N PHE A 146 -3.59 2.42 11.16
CA PHE A 146 -4.96 1.96 10.95
C PHE A 146 -5.94 3.04 10.44
N SER A 147 -5.66 4.34 10.61
CA SER A 147 -6.52 5.42 10.11
C SER A 147 -5.99 6.08 8.84
N GLU A 148 -4.70 5.94 8.59
CA GLU A 148 -4.02 6.49 7.42
C GLU A 148 -2.80 5.67 7.03
N PHE A 149 -2.44 5.77 5.76
CA PHE A 149 -1.20 5.28 5.19
C PHE A 149 -0.38 6.47 4.72
N LEU A 150 0.92 6.50 5.04
CA LEU A 150 1.89 7.39 4.40
C LEU A 150 2.81 6.54 3.54
N VAL A 151 2.80 6.82 2.24
CA VAL A 151 3.55 6.07 1.23
C VAL A 151 4.75 6.89 0.79
N TYR A 152 5.94 6.37 1.03
CA TYR A 152 7.22 7.01 0.67
C TYR A 152 7.82 6.31 -0.54
N ASP A 153 8.10 7.09 -1.59
CA ASP A 153 8.83 6.66 -2.77
C ASP A 153 10.33 6.74 -2.52
N MET A 154 11.01 5.60 -2.47
CA MET A 154 12.46 5.55 -2.20
C MET A 154 13.33 5.91 -3.40
N GLU A 155 12.75 6.07 -4.60
CA GLU A 155 13.41 6.72 -5.73
C GLU A 155 13.36 8.25 -5.61
N GLN A 156 12.46 8.77 -4.76
CA GLN A 156 12.34 10.19 -4.43
C GLN A 156 12.42 10.39 -2.90
N PRO A 157 13.53 10.01 -2.24
CA PRO A 157 13.58 9.87 -0.78
C PRO A 157 13.43 11.18 0.00
N ASN A 158 13.51 12.32 -0.67
CA ASN A 158 13.29 13.66 -0.11
C ASN A 158 11.92 14.24 -0.47
N GLY A 159 11.09 13.49 -1.20
CA GLY A 159 9.71 13.86 -1.50
C GLY A 159 8.81 13.74 -0.28
N GLU A 160 7.72 14.52 -0.27
CA GLU A 160 6.67 14.34 0.72
C GLU A 160 5.96 13.00 0.48
N PRO A 161 5.59 12.26 1.53
CA PRO A 161 4.84 11.03 1.37
C PRO A 161 3.42 11.31 0.87
N GLU A 162 2.91 10.39 0.07
CA GLU A 162 1.49 10.37 -0.24
C GLU A 162 0.69 9.92 0.98
N GLN A 163 -0.33 10.71 1.34
CA GLN A 163 -1.27 10.36 2.39
C GLN A 163 -2.53 9.74 1.79
N ILE A 164 -2.95 8.60 2.34
CA ILE A 164 -4.19 7.91 1.99
C ILE A 164 -4.94 7.65 3.28
N LEU A 165 -6.15 8.20 3.41
CA LEU A 165 -6.96 8.01 4.61
C LEU A 165 -7.78 6.73 4.49
N LEU A 166 -7.87 5.95 5.58
CA LEU A 166 -8.66 4.72 5.61
C LEU A 166 -10.11 4.96 5.15
N LYS A 167 -10.74 6.05 5.63
CA LYS A 167 -12.13 6.41 5.30
C LYS A 167 -12.37 6.65 3.81
N ASP A 168 -11.33 7.04 3.07
CA ASP A 168 -11.42 7.36 1.65
C ASP A 168 -10.99 6.20 0.75
N LEU A 169 -10.58 5.06 1.36
CA LEU A 169 -9.97 3.95 0.65
C LEU A 169 -10.89 3.35 -0.42
N GLY A 170 -12.22 3.36 -0.22
CA GLY A 170 -13.17 2.92 -1.24
C GLY A 170 -13.05 3.67 -2.58
N LYS A 171 -12.59 4.92 -2.53
CA LYS A 171 -12.35 5.77 -3.72
C LYS A 171 -10.89 5.81 -4.14
N GLU A 172 -9.96 5.57 -3.21
CA GLU A 172 -8.51 5.77 -3.40
C GLU A 172 -7.69 4.48 -3.34
N TYR A 173 -8.33 3.29 -3.28
CA TYR A 173 -7.67 1.98 -3.19
C TYR A 173 -6.59 1.77 -4.26
N TYR A 174 -6.77 2.35 -5.44
CA TYR A 174 -5.84 2.22 -6.57
C TYR A 174 -4.45 2.77 -6.24
N ARG A 175 -4.33 3.72 -5.32
CA ARG A 175 -3.06 4.28 -4.85
C ARG A 175 -2.24 3.28 -4.03
N LEU A 176 -2.86 2.18 -3.59
CA LEU A 176 -2.21 1.06 -2.91
C LEU A 176 -1.99 -0.17 -3.82
N LEU A 177 -2.29 -0.10 -5.12
CA LEU A 177 -2.09 -1.23 -6.04
C LEU A 177 -0.63 -1.68 -6.14
N PHE A 178 0.33 -0.81 -5.89
CA PHE A 178 1.75 -1.17 -5.84
C PHE A 178 2.07 -2.23 -4.77
N LEU A 179 1.20 -2.43 -3.77
CA LEU A 179 1.35 -3.51 -2.79
C LEU A 179 1.30 -4.90 -3.46
N VAL A 180 0.52 -5.04 -4.54
CA VAL A 180 0.24 -6.32 -5.18
C VAL A 180 0.76 -6.43 -6.62
N ASP A 181 0.99 -5.30 -7.29
CA ASP A 181 1.50 -5.24 -8.65
C ASP A 181 2.56 -4.16 -8.81
N SER A 182 3.80 -4.56 -9.06
CA SER A 182 4.93 -3.64 -9.29
C SER A 182 4.80 -2.81 -10.58
N LYS A 183 3.89 -3.17 -11.49
CA LYS A 183 3.62 -2.45 -12.74
C LYS A 183 2.41 -1.51 -12.65
N SER A 184 1.77 -1.42 -11.50
CA SER A 184 0.53 -0.68 -11.30
C SER A 184 0.68 0.85 -11.33
N GLU A 185 1.89 1.41 -11.36
CA GLU A 185 2.10 2.87 -11.39
C GLU A 185 1.40 3.56 -12.57
N HIS A 186 1.39 2.91 -13.74
CA HIS A 186 0.70 3.44 -14.91
C HIS A 186 -0.82 3.46 -14.68
N LEU A 187 -1.38 2.36 -14.18
CA LEU A 187 -2.81 2.24 -13.88
C LEU A 187 -3.24 3.26 -12.81
N SER A 188 -2.45 3.43 -11.76
CA SER A 188 -2.73 4.41 -10.71
C SER A 188 -2.75 5.84 -11.25
N LYS A 189 -1.82 6.20 -12.13
CA LYS A 189 -1.80 7.50 -12.80
C LYS A 189 -3.01 7.71 -13.74
N GLU A 190 -3.40 6.70 -14.52
CA GLU A 190 -4.59 6.76 -15.37
C GLU A 190 -5.87 6.97 -14.55
N MET A 191 -6.00 6.24 -13.44
CA MET A 191 -7.16 6.38 -12.55
C MET A 191 -7.21 7.76 -11.89
N GLU A 192 -6.06 8.31 -11.46
CA GLU A 192 -5.98 9.65 -10.91
C GLU A 192 -6.41 10.72 -11.93
N VAL A 193 -5.91 10.64 -13.17
CA VAL A 193 -6.31 11.55 -14.25
C VAL A 193 -7.80 11.44 -14.54
N SER A 194 -8.34 10.21 -14.57
CA SER A 194 -9.77 9.99 -14.82
C SER A 194 -10.64 10.56 -13.69
N LYS A 195 -10.20 10.44 -12.43
CA LYS A 195 -10.87 11.02 -11.27
C LYS A 195 -10.89 12.54 -11.36
N GLN A 196 -9.73 13.18 -11.59
CA GLN A 196 -9.63 14.62 -11.73
C GLN A 196 -10.48 15.17 -12.88
N ALA A 197 -10.51 14.48 -14.03
CA ALA A 197 -11.38 14.84 -15.13
C ALA A 197 -12.86 14.76 -14.74
N GLY A 198 -13.27 13.72 -14.02
CA GLY A 198 -14.63 13.57 -13.51
C GLY A 198 -15.03 14.67 -12.53
N GLU A 199 -14.14 15.07 -11.64
CA GLU A 199 -14.35 16.18 -10.69
C GLU A 199 -14.55 17.50 -11.43
N ILE A 200 -13.70 17.83 -12.41
CA ILE A 200 -13.83 19.04 -13.24
C ILE A 200 -15.16 19.07 -14.01
N VAL A 201 -15.56 17.94 -14.61
CA VAL A 201 -16.85 17.83 -15.31
C VAL A 201 -18.01 18.04 -14.34
N GLY A 202 -17.93 17.48 -13.11
CA GLY A 202 -18.91 17.69 -12.05
C GLY A 202 -19.04 19.17 -11.66
N GLU A 203 -17.92 19.86 -11.45
CA GLU A 203 -17.91 21.30 -11.13
C GLU A 203 -18.51 22.15 -12.25
N ILE A 204 -18.19 21.85 -13.52
CA ILE A 204 -18.77 22.53 -14.68
C ILE A 204 -20.28 22.30 -14.74
N TYR A 205 -20.73 21.06 -14.53
CA TYR A 205 -22.17 20.74 -14.51
C TYR A 205 -22.92 21.49 -13.41
N GLU A 206 -22.38 21.52 -12.20
CA GLU A 206 -22.97 22.26 -11.08
C GLU A 206 -23.00 23.79 -11.35
N ALA A 207 -21.94 24.33 -11.97
CA ALA A 207 -21.89 25.75 -12.33
C ALA A 207 -22.95 26.07 -13.40
N LEU A 208 -23.16 25.20 -14.39
CA LEU A 208 -24.20 25.36 -15.41
C LEU A 208 -25.60 25.28 -14.79
N LEU A 209 -25.86 24.31 -13.91
CA LEU A 209 -27.16 24.21 -13.20
C LEU A 209 -27.55 25.50 -12.45
N LYS A 210 -26.56 26.16 -11.83
CA LYS A 210 -26.79 27.44 -11.14
C LYS A 210 -27.15 28.59 -12.07
N GLN A 211 -26.82 28.50 -13.37
CA GLN A 211 -27.15 29.53 -14.37
C GLN A 211 -28.51 29.28 -15.05
N TYR A 212 -29.04 28.05 -15.00
CA TYR A 212 -30.36 27.75 -15.50
C TYR A 212 -31.37 27.85 -14.36
N ASP A 213 -32.33 28.78 -14.52
CA ASP A 213 -33.48 28.88 -13.62
C ASP A 213 -34.39 27.65 -13.86
N ASP A 214 -34.60 26.80 -12.86
CA ASP A 214 -35.36 25.55 -12.94
C ASP A 214 -36.83 25.75 -13.38
N ASN A 215 -37.30 27.00 -13.45
CA ASN A 215 -38.64 27.39 -13.84
C ASN A 215 -38.74 27.86 -15.32
N SER A 216 -37.71 27.71 -16.11
CA SER A 216 -37.82 28.10 -17.52
C SER A 216 -38.44 26.94 -18.34
N PRO A 217 -39.46 27.20 -19.19
CA PRO A 217 -40.11 26.20 -20.01
C PRO A 217 -39.20 25.54 -21.06
N GLU A 218 -37.99 26.02 -21.21
CA GLU A 218 -36.97 25.58 -22.16
C GLU A 218 -35.98 24.57 -21.57
N ALA A 219 -36.12 24.19 -20.30
CA ALA A 219 -35.26 23.25 -19.59
C ALA A 219 -35.73 21.76 -19.70
N LEU A 220 -36.68 21.48 -20.56
CA LEU A 220 -37.19 20.10 -20.86
C LEU A 220 -36.76 19.61 -22.23
#